data_18149a250e8f30305ea753555b76267e
#
_entry.id   18149a250e8f30305ea753555b76267e
#
_cell.length_a   1.000
_cell.length_b   1.000
_cell.length_c   1.000
_cell.angle_alpha   90.00
_cell.angle_beta   90.00
_cell.angle_gamma   90.00
#
_symmetry.space_group_name_H-M   'P 1'
#
loop_
_entity.id
_entity.type
_entity.pdbx_description
1 polymer ?
#
loop_
_entity_poly.entity_id
_entity_poly.type
_entity_poly.pdbx_seq_one_letter_code
_entity_poly.pdbx_strand_id
1 'polypeptide(L)'
;TIGNEVNGYGHFEPLRHYAEVHLKLLPGERGEGIVFENRCHNDYLTPGQQNLIKTHIFEKKHRGILTGSEIDDIKVILITGRAHIKHTEGGDFREATKRALRQGLDSAENILLEPYYNFKIEVDNQLLGRVLCDVQKMNGTFNEQQSVGDRVIITGRGPVATFMDYSLEFQALSKGKGGLSLMYGGYDVCHNAEEVIERIGYNKDADPEYTSSSIFCAKGVGYSVKGDEVVNYMHCLKK
;
A
#
# COMPACT_ATOMS: atom_id res chain seq x y z
N THR A 1 -1.77 -1.26 -1.16
CA THR A 1 -0.88 -2.40 -0.96
C THR A 1 -0.58 -3.12 -2.28
N ILE A 2 0.14 -4.23 -2.22
CA ILE A 2 0.47 -5.09 -3.37
C ILE A 2 -0.01 -6.53 -3.15
N GLY A 3 -0.26 -7.27 -4.23
CA GLY A 3 -0.75 -8.65 -4.20
C GLY A 3 0.31 -9.71 -4.46
N ASN A 4 1.49 -9.34 -4.94
CA ASN A 4 2.55 -10.26 -5.29
C ASN A 4 3.93 -9.78 -4.83
N GLU A 5 4.90 -10.71 -4.77
CA GLU A 5 6.30 -10.41 -4.50
C GLU A 5 6.95 -9.79 -5.74
N VAL A 6 7.69 -8.70 -5.55
CA VAL A 6 8.45 -8.02 -6.60
C VAL A 6 9.81 -7.54 -6.09
N ASN A 7 10.72 -7.27 -7.02
CA ASN A 7 11.95 -6.55 -6.72
C ASN A 7 11.81 -5.08 -7.10
N GLY A 8 12.47 -4.22 -6.35
CA GLY A 8 12.56 -2.80 -6.61
C GLY A 8 14.01 -2.35 -6.74
N TYR A 9 14.32 -1.64 -7.81
CA TYR A 9 15.67 -1.20 -8.14
C TYR A 9 15.72 0.31 -8.25
N GLY A 10 16.65 0.93 -7.54
CA GLY A 10 16.87 2.37 -7.58
C GLY A 10 18.34 2.70 -7.70
N HIS A 11 18.66 3.58 -8.65
CA HIS A 11 19.98 4.08 -8.89
C HIS A 11 19.94 5.61 -8.96
N PHE A 12 20.88 6.27 -8.28
CA PHE A 12 21.01 7.70 -8.28
C PHE A 12 22.45 8.10 -8.44
N GLU A 13 22.82 8.56 -9.63
CA GLU A 13 24.19 8.92 -10.02
C GLU A 13 24.22 10.20 -10.88
N PRO A 14 23.72 11.35 -10.39
CA PRO A 14 24.09 12.62 -10.98
C PRO A 14 25.58 12.90 -10.72
N LEU A 15 26.17 13.84 -11.46
CA LEU A 15 27.59 14.13 -11.38
C LEU A 15 28.08 14.30 -9.93
N ARG A 16 29.08 13.49 -9.52
CA ARG A 16 29.68 13.42 -8.17
C ARG A 16 28.77 12.85 -7.07
N HIS A 17 27.69 12.20 -7.41
CA HIS A 17 26.83 11.45 -6.48
C HIS A 17 26.74 9.99 -6.92
N TYR A 18 26.47 9.08 -5.99
CA TYR A 18 26.30 7.66 -6.32
C TYR A 18 25.60 6.91 -5.19
N ALA A 19 24.47 6.28 -5.48
CA ALA A 19 23.88 5.26 -4.62
C ALA A 19 23.05 4.26 -5.42
N GLU A 20 23.11 3.00 -5.04
CA GLU A 20 22.22 1.94 -5.52
C GLU A 20 21.52 1.24 -4.37
N VAL A 21 20.25 0.93 -4.58
CA VAL A 21 19.43 0.19 -3.62
C VAL A 21 18.61 -0.86 -4.36
N HIS A 22 18.68 -2.10 -3.88
CA HIS A 22 17.85 -3.21 -4.31
C HIS A 22 16.97 -3.64 -3.14
N LEU A 23 15.68 -3.47 -3.31
CA LEU A 23 14.65 -3.89 -2.37
C LEU A 23 13.88 -5.09 -2.92
N LYS A 24 13.33 -5.89 -2.02
CA LYS A 24 12.29 -6.85 -2.32
C LYS A 24 11.04 -6.40 -1.58
N LEU A 25 9.92 -6.33 -2.27
CA LEU A 25 8.62 -5.94 -1.72
C LEU A 25 7.72 -7.17 -1.69
N LEU A 26 7.05 -7.39 -0.56
CA LEU A 26 6.06 -8.45 -0.37
C LEU A 26 4.76 -7.86 0.16
N PRO A 27 3.62 -8.51 -0.11
CA PRO A 27 2.39 -8.23 0.63
C PRO A 27 2.63 -8.35 2.13
N GLY A 28 2.11 -7.38 2.90
CA GLY A 28 2.11 -7.40 4.36
C GLY A 28 0.77 -7.90 4.91
N GLU A 29 0.74 -8.19 6.20
CA GLU A 29 -0.49 -8.52 6.91
C GLU A 29 -1.39 -7.28 7.03
N ARG A 30 -2.69 -7.48 6.96
CA ARG A 30 -3.66 -6.40 6.98
C ARG A 30 -3.63 -5.64 8.32
N GLY A 31 -3.37 -4.32 8.26
CA GLY A 31 -3.26 -3.45 9.44
C GLY A 31 -1.87 -3.43 10.09
N GLU A 32 -0.88 -4.10 9.51
CA GLU A 32 0.50 -4.11 10.02
C GLU A 32 1.31 -2.88 9.61
N GLY A 33 0.88 -2.21 8.55
CA GLY A 33 1.60 -1.08 8.01
C GLY A 33 2.80 -1.46 7.17
N ILE A 34 3.83 -0.62 7.15
CA ILE A 34 5.09 -0.90 6.47
C ILE A 34 6.05 -1.60 7.43
N VAL A 35 6.46 -2.82 7.09
CA VAL A 35 7.47 -3.59 7.82
C VAL A 35 8.78 -3.60 7.06
N PHE A 36 9.90 -3.39 7.76
CA PHE A 36 11.23 -3.41 7.16
C PHE A 36 12.07 -4.56 7.71
N GLU A 37 12.69 -5.31 6.80
CA GLU A 37 13.66 -6.35 7.11
C GLU A 37 14.99 -6.06 6.39
N ASN A 38 16.10 -6.27 7.08
CA ASN A 38 17.43 -6.10 6.49
C ASN A 38 18.09 -7.47 6.25
N ARG A 39 18.40 -7.78 5.00
CA ARG A 39 19.16 -8.96 4.56
C ARG A 39 20.44 -8.60 3.83
N CYS A 40 20.80 -7.31 3.79
CA CYS A 40 21.99 -6.86 3.13
C CYS A 40 23.25 -7.24 3.93
N HIS A 41 24.23 -7.83 3.26
CA HIS A 41 25.53 -8.13 3.88
C HIS A 41 26.37 -6.86 4.07
N ASN A 42 27.15 -6.82 5.16
CA ASN A 42 27.98 -5.65 5.50
C ASN A 42 29.12 -5.39 4.50
N ASP A 43 29.47 -6.35 3.67
CA ASP A 43 30.48 -6.19 2.62
C ASP A 43 29.96 -5.32 1.45
N TYR A 44 28.64 -5.23 1.26
CA TYR A 44 28.03 -4.40 0.22
C TYR A 44 27.72 -2.99 0.70
N LEU A 45 27.13 -2.88 1.88
CA LEU A 45 26.79 -1.62 2.52
C LEU A 45 27.15 -1.67 4.00
N THR A 46 27.76 -0.60 4.50
CA THR A 46 28.04 -0.49 5.94
C THR A 46 26.73 -0.46 6.76
N PRO A 47 26.76 -0.83 8.05
CA PRO A 47 25.59 -0.74 8.92
C PRO A 47 24.96 0.66 8.96
N GLY A 48 25.77 1.71 8.87
CA GLY A 48 25.30 3.11 8.80
C GLY A 48 24.49 3.38 7.52
N GLN A 49 24.96 2.90 6.37
CA GLN A 49 24.27 3.03 5.09
C GLN A 49 22.95 2.22 5.06
N GLN A 50 22.97 1.00 5.61
CA GLN A 50 21.77 0.17 5.75
C GLN A 50 20.70 0.86 6.64
N ASN A 51 21.14 1.49 7.74
CA ASN A 51 20.25 2.26 8.62
C ASN A 51 19.71 3.53 7.95
N LEU A 52 20.50 4.20 7.10
CA LEU A 52 20.01 5.33 6.30
C LEU A 52 18.87 4.89 5.36
N ILE A 53 19.03 3.77 4.65
CA ILE A 53 17.98 3.22 3.79
C ILE A 53 16.72 2.93 4.60
N LYS A 54 16.85 2.27 5.75
CA LYS A 54 15.72 2.04 6.67
C LYS A 54 15.04 3.36 7.06
N THR A 55 15.82 4.37 7.44
CA THR A 55 15.28 5.69 7.80
C THR A 55 14.48 6.29 6.65
N HIS A 56 14.96 6.20 5.41
CA HIS A 56 14.28 6.74 4.24
C HIS A 56 12.98 6.00 3.86
N ILE A 57 12.83 4.74 4.25
CA ILE A 57 11.54 4.03 4.14
C ILE A 57 10.50 4.62 5.11
N PHE A 58 10.90 5.05 6.32
CA PHE A 58 9.98 5.50 7.36
C PHE A 58 9.88 7.02 7.52
N GLU A 59 10.78 7.81 6.91
CA GLU A 59 10.81 9.28 7.09
C GLU A 59 9.56 10.00 6.56
N LYS A 60 8.87 9.39 5.62
CA LYS A 60 7.64 9.93 5.04
C LYS A 60 6.71 8.83 4.53
N LYS A 61 5.46 9.21 4.31
CA LYS A 61 4.45 8.37 3.69
C LYS A 61 4.68 8.30 2.18
N HIS A 62 4.75 7.09 1.64
CA HIS A 62 4.98 6.86 0.23
C HIS A 62 3.67 6.75 -0.54
N ARG A 63 3.64 7.28 -1.76
CA ARG A 63 2.46 7.26 -2.62
C ARG A 63 2.41 5.97 -3.44
N GLY A 64 1.23 5.36 -3.46
CA GLY A 64 0.91 4.23 -4.32
C GLY A 64 0.74 4.62 -5.80
N ILE A 65 0.65 3.58 -6.63
CA ILE A 65 0.61 3.72 -8.10
C ILE A 65 -0.79 4.04 -8.62
N LEU A 66 -1.84 3.51 -7.97
CA LEU A 66 -3.21 3.57 -8.51
C LEU A 66 -3.87 4.93 -8.34
N THR A 67 -3.73 5.54 -7.17
CA THR A 67 -4.47 6.75 -6.80
C THR A 67 -3.60 7.84 -6.19
N GLY A 68 -2.29 7.58 -6.02
CA GLY A 68 -1.40 8.47 -5.28
C GLY A 68 -1.67 8.50 -3.76
N SER A 69 -2.59 7.69 -3.26
CA SER A 69 -2.82 7.49 -1.83
C SER A 69 -1.62 6.80 -1.18
N GLU A 70 -1.50 6.91 0.14
CA GLU A 70 -0.40 6.27 0.87
C GLU A 70 -0.43 4.76 0.69
N ILE A 71 0.76 4.15 0.54
CA ILE A 71 0.89 2.69 0.56
C ILE A 71 0.87 2.20 2.01
N ASP A 72 0.27 1.03 2.20
CA ASP A 72 0.14 0.38 3.49
C ASP A 72 0.22 -1.13 3.35
N ASP A 73 0.44 -1.84 4.46
CA ASP A 73 0.46 -3.30 4.52
C ASP A 73 1.41 -3.92 3.48
N ILE A 74 2.68 -3.49 3.51
CA ILE A 74 3.77 -4.05 2.71
C ILE A 74 4.98 -4.38 3.58
N LYS A 75 5.69 -5.44 3.21
CA LYS A 75 7.01 -5.75 3.76
C LYS A 75 8.09 -5.36 2.78
N VAL A 76 9.02 -4.53 3.22
CA VAL A 76 10.18 -4.05 2.46
C VAL A 76 11.43 -4.73 2.99
N ILE A 77 12.13 -5.46 2.13
CA ILE A 77 13.38 -6.15 2.48
C ILE A 77 14.54 -5.50 1.73
N LEU A 78 15.53 -5.01 2.44
CA LEU A 78 16.78 -4.58 1.84
C LEU A 78 17.62 -5.81 1.47
N ILE A 79 17.83 -6.03 0.18
CA ILE A 79 18.60 -7.18 -0.33
C ILE A 79 20.07 -6.81 -0.47
N THR A 80 20.36 -5.76 -1.20
CA THR A 80 21.72 -5.26 -1.44
C THR A 80 21.67 -3.81 -1.91
N GLY A 81 22.83 -3.23 -2.09
CA GLY A 81 23.03 -1.93 -2.67
C GLY A 81 24.51 -1.69 -2.96
N ARG A 82 24.81 -0.50 -3.41
CA ARG A 82 26.18 -0.10 -3.69
C ARG A 82 26.42 1.36 -3.35
N ALA A 83 27.57 1.63 -2.77
CA ALA A 83 28.08 2.96 -2.48
C ALA A 83 29.43 3.19 -3.18
N HIS A 84 29.80 4.43 -3.35
CA HIS A 84 31.12 4.82 -3.84
C HIS A 84 31.83 5.66 -2.78
N ILE A 85 33.07 5.29 -2.41
CA ILE A 85 33.80 5.87 -1.27
C ILE A 85 33.93 7.40 -1.35
N LYS A 86 34.04 7.98 -2.56
CA LYS A 86 34.23 9.41 -2.77
C LYS A 86 32.97 10.19 -3.18
N HIS A 87 31.90 9.48 -3.55
CA HIS A 87 30.76 10.10 -4.21
C HIS A 87 29.42 9.80 -3.55
N THR A 88 29.37 8.95 -2.54
CA THR A 88 28.12 8.65 -1.84
C THR A 88 27.93 9.56 -0.63
N GLU A 89 26.86 10.32 -0.64
CA GLU A 89 26.37 11.12 0.49
C GLU A 89 25.04 10.56 1.00
N GLY A 90 24.64 10.96 2.22
CA GLY A 90 23.40 10.45 2.83
C GLY A 90 22.12 10.70 2.01
N GLY A 91 22.07 11.84 1.33
CA GLY A 91 20.97 12.20 0.43
C GLY A 91 20.84 11.32 -0.81
N ASP A 92 21.91 10.69 -1.26
CA ASP A 92 21.90 9.82 -2.44
C ASP A 92 21.13 8.53 -2.16
N PHE A 93 21.27 7.98 -0.96
CA PHE A 93 20.47 6.83 -0.53
C PHE A 93 18.99 7.17 -0.40
N ARG A 94 18.64 8.41 -0.04
CA ARG A 94 17.23 8.86 -0.03
C ARG A 94 16.64 8.74 -1.43
N GLU A 95 17.35 9.26 -2.43
CA GLU A 95 16.90 9.26 -3.81
C GLU A 95 16.87 7.83 -4.41
N ALA A 96 17.90 7.02 -4.16
CA ALA A 96 17.95 5.64 -4.63
C ALA A 96 16.84 4.78 -3.97
N THR A 97 16.59 4.95 -2.67
CA THR A 97 15.55 4.21 -1.93
C THR A 97 14.15 4.54 -2.44
N LYS A 98 13.83 5.83 -2.65
CA LYS A 98 12.55 6.26 -3.22
C LYS A 98 12.31 5.65 -4.60
N ARG A 99 13.33 5.67 -5.46
CA ARG A 99 13.26 5.09 -6.81
C ARG A 99 13.09 3.58 -6.77
N ALA A 100 13.83 2.89 -5.89
CA ALA A 100 13.69 1.45 -5.70
C ALA A 100 12.28 1.06 -5.26
N LEU A 101 11.74 1.77 -4.26
CA LEU A 101 10.38 1.53 -3.79
C LEU A 101 9.35 1.80 -4.90
N ARG A 102 9.45 2.94 -5.58
CA ARG A 102 8.54 3.32 -6.65
C ARG A 102 8.59 2.36 -7.84
N GLN A 103 9.78 1.95 -8.24
CA GLN A 103 9.98 1.00 -9.34
C GLN A 103 9.40 -0.38 -8.98
N GLY A 104 9.60 -0.85 -7.76
CA GLY A 104 9.00 -2.09 -7.27
C GLY A 104 7.46 -2.02 -7.27
N LEU A 105 6.88 -0.94 -6.77
CA LEU A 105 5.42 -0.74 -6.80
C LEU A 105 4.88 -0.66 -8.23
N ASP A 106 5.61 -0.03 -9.15
CA ASP A 106 5.21 0.08 -10.56
C ASP A 106 5.17 -1.28 -11.28
N SER A 107 6.01 -2.22 -10.82
CA SER A 107 6.10 -3.60 -11.32
C SER A 107 5.14 -4.57 -10.64
N ALA A 108 4.50 -4.17 -9.53
CA ALA A 108 3.66 -5.04 -8.72
C ALA A 108 2.20 -5.06 -9.18
N GLU A 109 1.48 -6.10 -8.77
CA GLU A 109 0.03 -6.09 -8.75
C GLU A 109 -0.44 -5.19 -7.61
N ASN A 110 -0.91 -3.99 -7.95
CA ASN A 110 -1.35 -3.02 -6.96
C ASN A 110 -2.82 -3.24 -6.57
N ILE A 111 -3.11 -3.19 -5.28
CA ILE A 111 -4.45 -3.39 -4.71
C ILE A 111 -4.85 -2.12 -3.96
N LEU A 112 -5.98 -1.53 -4.35
CA LEU A 112 -6.57 -0.41 -3.62
C LEU A 112 -7.29 -0.92 -2.38
N LEU A 113 -7.05 -0.27 -1.25
CA LEU A 113 -7.73 -0.54 0.02
C LEU A 113 -8.70 0.59 0.34
N GLU A 114 -9.76 0.24 1.06
CA GLU A 114 -10.71 1.20 1.62
C GLU A 114 -11.01 0.88 3.09
N PRO A 115 -11.49 1.86 3.88
CA PRO A 115 -11.88 1.61 5.26
C PRO A 115 -13.16 0.77 5.34
N TYR A 116 -13.20 -0.11 6.33
CA TYR A 116 -14.33 -0.99 6.63
C TYR A 116 -14.89 -0.70 8.02
N TYR A 117 -16.19 -0.89 8.18
CA TYR A 117 -16.84 -1.06 9.47
C TYR A 117 -16.96 -2.53 9.84
N ASN A 118 -16.74 -2.84 11.12
CA ASN A 118 -17.34 -4.00 11.75
C ASN A 118 -18.72 -3.57 12.24
N PHE A 119 -19.77 -4.26 11.81
CA PHE A 119 -21.12 -3.93 12.21
C PHE A 119 -21.72 -5.01 13.12
N LYS A 120 -22.63 -4.57 13.97
CA LYS A 120 -23.57 -5.41 14.71
C LYS A 120 -24.97 -4.85 14.52
N ILE A 121 -25.87 -5.67 13.98
CA ILE A 121 -27.27 -5.33 13.73
C ILE A 121 -28.14 -6.24 14.61
N GLU A 122 -29.05 -5.66 15.38
CA GLU A 122 -30.05 -6.35 16.17
C GLU A 122 -31.44 -5.95 15.66
N VAL A 123 -32.21 -6.92 15.20
CA VAL A 123 -33.48 -6.66 14.52
C VAL A 123 -34.49 -7.78 14.81
N ASP A 124 -35.77 -7.49 14.62
CA ASP A 124 -36.82 -8.50 14.65
C ASP A 124 -36.64 -9.59 13.60
N ASN A 125 -36.92 -10.85 13.93
CA ASN A 125 -36.74 -11.99 13.02
C ASN A 125 -37.48 -11.79 11.68
N GLN A 126 -38.60 -11.06 11.67
CA GLN A 126 -39.37 -10.80 10.45
C GLN A 126 -38.61 -9.92 9.45
N LEU A 127 -37.69 -9.11 9.91
CA LEU A 127 -36.87 -8.20 9.10
C LEU A 127 -35.54 -8.80 8.66
N LEU A 128 -35.18 -10.00 9.14
CA LEU A 128 -33.90 -10.64 8.86
C LEU A 128 -33.58 -10.67 7.36
N GLY A 129 -34.47 -11.20 6.55
CA GLY A 129 -34.26 -11.33 5.10
C GLY A 129 -34.00 -9.98 4.41
N ARG A 130 -34.70 -8.93 4.84
CA ARG A 130 -34.48 -7.58 4.30
C ARG A 130 -33.12 -7.04 4.69
N VAL A 131 -32.72 -7.15 5.94
CA VAL A 131 -31.43 -6.68 6.42
C VAL A 131 -30.27 -7.41 5.74
N LEU A 132 -30.37 -8.72 5.56
CA LEU A 132 -29.35 -9.49 4.82
C LEU A 132 -29.21 -9.03 3.37
N CYS A 133 -30.35 -8.75 2.69
CA CYS A 133 -30.34 -8.18 1.34
C CYS A 133 -29.68 -6.78 1.33
N ASP A 134 -29.97 -5.94 2.30
CA ASP A 134 -29.39 -4.60 2.38
C ASP A 134 -27.86 -4.68 2.61
N VAL A 135 -27.39 -5.56 3.52
CA VAL A 135 -25.97 -5.81 3.75
C VAL A 135 -25.28 -6.27 2.45
N GLN A 136 -25.87 -7.18 1.70
CA GLN A 136 -25.30 -7.65 0.43
C GLN A 136 -25.25 -6.54 -0.63
N LYS A 137 -26.29 -5.72 -0.75
CA LYS A 137 -26.32 -4.56 -1.67
C LYS A 137 -25.24 -3.53 -1.33
N MET A 138 -24.92 -3.39 -0.05
CA MET A 138 -23.85 -2.52 0.44
C MET A 138 -22.45 -3.17 0.36
N ASN A 139 -22.29 -4.28 -0.35
CA ASN A 139 -21.04 -5.05 -0.45
C ASN A 139 -20.48 -5.51 0.90
N GLY A 140 -21.36 -5.69 1.90
CA GLY A 140 -20.98 -6.24 3.19
C GLY A 140 -20.98 -7.76 3.20
N THR A 141 -20.22 -8.31 4.13
CA THR A 141 -20.21 -9.73 4.49
C THR A 141 -20.73 -9.90 5.91
N PHE A 142 -21.39 -10.99 6.19
CA PHE A 142 -21.91 -11.28 7.53
C PHE A 142 -21.57 -12.69 7.97
N ASN A 143 -21.44 -12.87 9.29
CA ASN A 143 -21.21 -14.15 9.96
C ASN A 143 -22.57 -14.87 10.19
N GLU A 144 -22.50 -16.05 10.83
CA GLU A 144 -23.70 -16.75 11.26
C GLU A 144 -24.57 -15.86 12.17
N GLN A 145 -25.90 -15.91 11.95
CA GLN A 145 -26.86 -15.14 12.72
C GLN A 145 -27.11 -15.82 14.07
N GLN A 146 -27.31 -15.02 15.11
CA GLN A 146 -27.62 -15.50 16.45
C GLN A 146 -29.07 -15.11 16.82
N SER A 147 -29.94 -16.10 16.99
CA SER A 147 -31.32 -15.83 17.42
C SER A 147 -31.39 -15.70 18.95
N VAL A 148 -32.04 -14.64 19.41
CA VAL A 148 -32.25 -14.34 20.83
C VAL A 148 -33.74 -14.00 21.02
N GLY A 149 -34.58 -14.99 21.33
CA GLY A 149 -36.01 -14.85 21.39
C GLY A 149 -36.60 -14.47 20.02
N ASP A 150 -37.36 -13.38 19.97
CA ASP A 150 -37.98 -12.85 18.73
C ASP A 150 -37.03 -11.99 17.91
N ARG A 151 -35.77 -11.82 18.35
CA ARG A 151 -34.75 -11.01 17.72
C ARG A 151 -33.61 -11.84 17.16
N VAL A 152 -32.94 -11.25 16.18
CA VAL A 152 -31.72 -11.81 15.61
C VAL A 152 -30.59 -10.78 15.65
N ILE A 153 -29.40 -11.27 15.98
CA ILE A 153 -28.17 -10.49 15.94
C ILE A 153 -27.36 -10.94 14.73
N ILE A 154 -26.96 -9.97 13.91
CA ILE A 154 -26.14 -10.16 12.72
C ILE A 154 -24.86 -9.35 12.92
N THR A 155 -23.71 -10.01 12.79
CA THR A 155 -22.40 -9.34 12.81
C THR A 155 -21.72 -9.52 11.47
N GLY A 156 -20.86 -8.58 11.10
CA GLY A 156 -20.13 -8.68 9.84
C GLY A 156 -19.25 -7.47 9.60
N ARG A 157 -18.80 -7.35 8.36
CA ARG A 157 -17.97 -6.24 7.89
C ARG A 157 -18.52 -5.68 6.59
N GLY A 158 -18.31 -4.40 6.36
CA GLY A 158 -18.66 -3.74 5.10
C GLY A 158 -17.93 -2.42 4.89
N PRO A 159 -17.85 -1.95 3.62
CA PRO A 159 -17.18 -0.71 3.28
C PRO A 159 -17.81 0.49 3.99
N VAL A 160 -16.99 1.36 4.57
CA VAL A 160 -17.50 2.61 5.18
C VAL A 160 -18.30 3.42 4.16
N ALA A 161 -17.85 3.48 2.91
CA ALA A 161 -18.48 4.26 1.86
C ALA A 161 -19.96 3.88 1.59
N THR A 162 -20.33 2.61 1.80
CA THR A 162 -21.68 2.11 1.55
C THR A 162 -22.53 2.03 2.82
N PHE A 163 -21.90 1.90 4.00
CA PHE A 163 -22.58 1.71 5.28
C PHE A 163 -22.82 3.01 6.06
N MET A 164 -22.10 4.09 5.75
CA MET A 164 -22.10 5.31 6.57
C MET A 164 -23.50 5.95 6.72
N ASP A 165 -24.32 5.85 5.70
CA ASP A 165 -25.67 6.43 5.68
C ASP A 165 -26.80 5.42 6.01
N TYR A 166 -26.45 4.14 6.17
CA TYR A 166 -27.43 3.07 6.40
C TYR A 166 -28.20 3.24 7.71
N SER A 167 -27.68 3.97 8.67
CA SER A 167 -28.34 4.20 9.96
C SER A 167 -29.73 4.83 9.83
N LEU A 168 -29.91 5.74 8.88
CA LEU A 168 -31.20 6.40 8.62
C LEU A 168 -32.21 5.43 8.01
N GLU A 169 -31.81 4.65 7.00
CA GLU A 169 -32.66 3.64 6.37
C GLU A 169 -33.02 2.55 7.37
N PHE A 170 -32.08 2.11 8.19
CA PHE A 170 -32.28 1.09 9.19
C PHE A 170 -33.27 1.54 10.29
N GLN A 171 -33.16 2.79 10.73
CA GLN A 171 -34.13 3.35 11.70
C GLN A 171 -35.56 3.36 11.13
N ALA A 172 -35.74 3.75 9.89
CA ALA A 172 -37.02 3.73 9.21
C ALA A 172 -37.55 2.29 9.06
N LEU A 173 -36.72 1.34 8.61
CA LEU A 173 -37.02 -0.06 8.44
C LEU A 173 -37.45 -0.72 9.76
N SER A 174 -36.70 -0.50 10.82
CA SER A 174 -36.91 -1.10 12.14
C SER A 174 -37.99 -0.37 12.97
N LYS A 175 -38.50 0.76 12.48
CA LYS A 175 -39.42 1.67 13.20
C LYS A 175 -38.83 2.09 14.58
N GLY A 176 -37.51 2.29 14.62
CA GLY A 176 -36.80 2.65 15.83
C GLY A 176 -36.62 1.53 16.86
N LYS A 177 -37.00 0.29 16.56
CA LYS A 177 -36.90 -0.86 17.47
C LYS A 177 -35.65 -1.70 17.27
N GLY A 178 -34.87 -1.45 16.20
CA GLY A 178 -33.62 -2.13 15.90
C GLY A 178 -32.42 -1.46 16.54
N GLY A 179 -31.32 -2.19 16.67
CA GLY A 179 -30.00 -1.68 17.08
C GLY A 179 -29.01 -1.81 15.93
N LEU A 180 -28.29 -0.73 15.60
CA LEU A 180 -27.19 -0.74 14.64
C LEU A 180 -25.95 -0.14 15.33
N SER A 181 -24.87 -0.90 15.34
CA SER A 181 -23.55 -0.45 15.80
C SER A 181 -22.55 -0.58 14.66
N LEU A 182 -21.86 0.51 14.35
CA LEU A 182 -20.79 0.58 13.36
C LEU A 182 -19.51 0.97 14.06
N MET A 183 -18.48 0.13 13.98
CA MET A 183 -17.15 0.40 14.55
C MET A 183 -16.11 0.29 13.45
N TYR A 184 -15.12 1.17 13.48
CA TYR A 184 -14.01 1.10 12.53
C TYR A 184 -13.31 -0.27 12.61
N GLY A 185 -13.22 -0.96 11.49
CA GLY A 185 -12.70 -2.31 11.36
C GLY A 185 -11.39 -2.43 10.57
N GLY A 186 -10.67 -1.31 10.38
CA GLY A 186 -9.44 -1.28 9.58
C GLY A 186 -9.71 -1.12 8.09
N TYR A 187 -8.69 -1.39 7.28
CA TYR A 187 -8.77 -1.36 5.82
C TYR A 187 -8.93 -2.76 5.24
N ASP A 188 -9.56 -2.86 4.09
CA ASP A 188 -9.63 -4.08 3.29
C ASP A 188 -9.77 -3.72 1.79
N VAL A 189 -9.80 -4.72 0.92
CA VAL A 189 -9.87 -4.52 -0.54
C VAL A 189 -11.06 -3.64 -0.92
N CYS A 190 -10.80 -2.61 -1.73
CA CYS A 190 -11.83 -1.70 -2.20
C CYS A 190 -12.83 -2.42 -3.11
N HIS A 191 -14.12 -2.33 -2.79
CA HIS A 191 -15.19 -3.05 -3.50
C HIS A 191 -15.43 -2.53 -4.92
N ASN A 192 -15.12 -1.27 -5.21
CA ASN A 192 -15.29 -0.60 -6.50
C ASN A 192 -14.00 0.09 -6.96
N ALA A 193 -12.86 -0.60 -6.84
CA ALA A 193 -11.54 -0.03 -7.08
C ALA A 193 -11.41 0.65 -8.46
N GLU A 194 -11.92 0.04 -9.52
CA GLU A 194 -11.83 0.57 -10.90
C GLU A 194 -12.50 1.95 -11.00
N GLU A 195 -13.71 2.09 -10.46
CA GLU A 195 -14.45 3.36 -10.45
C GLU A 195 -13.70 4.44 -9.67
N VAL A 196 -13.13 4.08 -8.50
CA VAL A 196 -12.37 5.02 -7.66
C VAL A 196 -11.10 5.47 -8.37
N ILE A 197 -10.36 4.55 -8.99
CA ILE A 197 -9.14 4.84 -9.74
C ILE A 197 -9.44 5.79 -10.91
N GLU A 198 -10.46 5.50 -11.70
CA GLU A 198 -10.88 6.33 -12.82
C GLU A 198 -11.29 7.73 -12.36
N ARG A 199 -12.09 7.84 -11.30
CA ARG A 199 -12.54 9.12 -10.74
C ARG A 199 -11.40 9.98 -10.22
N ILE A 200 -10.37 9.38 -9.59
CA ILE A 200 -9.22 10.10 -9.06
C ILE A 200 -8.29 10.52 -10.19
N GLY A 201 -8.11 9.67 -11.21
CA GLY A 201 -7.31 9.98 -12.40
C GLY A 201 -5.85 10.30 -12.09
N TYR A 202 -5.24 9.66 -11.07
CA TYR A 202 -3.84 9.91 -10.70
C TYR A 202 -2.90 9.49 -11.83
N ASN A 203 -2.06 10.41 -12.28
CA ASN A 203 -1.01 10.13 -13.26
C ASN A 203 0.32 9.88 -12.55
N LYS A 204 0.70 8.61 -12.42
CA LYS A 204 1.94 8.17 -11.75
C LYS A 204 3.21 8.70 -12.43
N ASP A 205 3.17 8.94 -13.74
CA ASP A 205 4.33 9.35 -14.54
C ASP A 205 4.54 10.88 -14.54
N ALA A 206 3.51 11.63 -14.15
CA ALA A 206 3.58 13.08 -14.02
C ALA A 206 4.04 13.55 -12.63
N ASP A 207 4.24 12.63 -11.67
CA ASP A 207 4.70 12.99 -10.32
C ASP A 207 6.24 13.08 -10.28
N PRO A 208 6.82 14.30 -10.22
CA PRO A 208 8.27 14.48 -10.30
C PRO A 208 9.00 13.98 -9.05
N GLU A 209 8.32 13.87 -7.92
CA GLU A 209 8.90 13.43 -6.65
C GLU A 209 8.91 11.90 -6.50
N TYR A 210 7.95 11.21 -7.15
CA TYR A 210 7.75 9.76 -7.03
C TYR A 210 7.93 9.07 -8.39
N THR A 211 9.11 9.15 -8.94
CA THR A 211 9.45 8.49 -10.22
C THR A 211 10.03 7.09 -10.02
N SER A 212 9.66 6.14 -10.90
CA SER A 212 10.29 4.83 -11.02
C SER A 212 11.59 4.85 -11.83
N SER A 213 11.86 5.95 -12.54
CA SER A 213 13.09 6.11 -13.32
C SER A 213 14.30 6.35 -12.42
N SER A 214 15.45 5.87 -12.86
CA SER A 214 16.74 6.05 -12.18
C SER A 214 17.67 6.97 -12.98
N ILE A 215 18.66 7.55 -12.30
CA ILE A 215 19.64 8.44 -12.92
C ILE A 215 20.98 7.73 -12.91
N PHE A 216 21.56 7.55 -14.09
CA PHE A 216 22.88 7.00 -14.32
C PHE A 216 23.81 8.06 -14.90
N CYS A 217 25.13 7.83 -14.84
CA CYS A 217 26.13 8.72 -15.39
C CYS A 217 27.05 7.98 -16.37
N ALA A 218 27.26 8.56 -17.53
CA ALA A 218 28.25 8.08 -18.50
C ALA A 218 29.06 9.25 -19.03
N LYS A 219 30.38 9.13 -19.00
CA LYS A 219 31.34 10.17 -19.47
C LYS A 219 31.07 11.55 -18.83
N GLY A 220 30.66 11.60 -17.56
CA GLY A 220 30.36 12.82 -16.84
C GLY A 220 29.00 13.46 -17.14
N VAL A 221 28.13 12.80 -17.88
CA VAL A 221 26.76 13.26 -18.20
C VAL A 221 25.75 12.34 -17.56
N GLY A 222 24.85 12.89 -16.73
CA GLY A 222 23.73 12.16 -16.15
C GLY A 222 22.64 11.91 -17.20
N TYR A 223 22.06 10.73 -17.20
CA TYR A 223 20.92 10.37 -18.04
C TYR A 223 19.90 9.53 -17.27
N SER A 224 18.63 9.64 -17.67
CA SER A 224 17.53 8.91 -17.04
C SER A 224 17.30 7.57 -17.73
N VAL A 225 17.07 6.52 -16.94
CA VAL A 225 16.65 5.18 -17.39
C VAL A 225 15.27 4.91 -16.81
N LYS A 226 14.34 4.46 -17.64
CA LYS A 226 12.97 4.15 -17.23
C LYS A 226 12.92 2.97 -16.27
N GLY A 227 11.91 2.94 -15.40
CA GLY A 227 11.78 1.93 -14.34
C GLY A 227 11.79 0.47 -14.84
N ASP A 228 11.20 0.19 -15.97
CA ASP A 228 11.16 -1.14 -16.62
C ASP A 228 12.53 -1.61 -17.13
N GLU A 229 13.44 -0.69 -17.41
CA GLU A 229 14.78 -0.98 -17.93
C GLU A 229 15.88 -0.93 -16.86
N VAL A 230 15.62 -0.32 -15.70
CA VAL A 230 16.63 -0.06 -14.64
C VAL A 230 17.43 -1.30 -14.25
N VAL A 231 16.77 -2.46 -14.16
CA VAL A 231 17.41 -3.72 -13.75
C VAL A 231 18.61 -4.08 -14.63
N ASN A 232 18.58 -3.75 -15.91
CA ASN A 232 19.64 -4.05 -16.88
C ASN A 232 20.90 -3.19 -16.69
N TYR A 233 20.76 -2.06 -16.00
CA TYR A 233 21.82 -1.08 -15.79
C TYR A 233 22.43 -1.17 -14.38
N MET A 234 21.77 -1.80 -13.41
CA MET A 234 22.20 -1.88 -12.02
C MET A 234 23.62 -2.48 -11.88
N HIS A 235 24.49 -1.80 -11.16
CA HIS A 235 25.87 -2.23 -10.93
C HIS A 235 25.96 -3.28 -9.81
N CYS A 236 25.11 -3.18 -8.78
CA CYS A 236 25.10 -4.13 -7.65
C CYS A 236 24.65 -5.54 -8.06
N LEU A 237 24.07 -5.73 -9.25
CA LEU A 237 23.67 -7.02 -9.79
C LEU A 237 24.74 -7.65 -10.70
N LYS A 238 25.72 -6.88 -11.14
CA LYS A 238 26.83 -7.39 -11.97
C LYS A 238 27.86 -8.05 -11.05
N LYS A 239 28.15 -9.33 -11.29
CA LYS A 239 29.21 -10.09 -10.59
C LYS A 239 30.60 -9.63 -11.05
#